data_9302e631c26d316651594d81f7119cb7
#
_entry.id   9302e631c26d316651594d81f7119cb7
#
_cell.length_a   1.000
_cell.length_b   1.000
_cell.length_c   1.000
_cell.angle_alpha   90.00
_cell.angle_beta   90.00
_cell.angle_gamma   90.00
#
_symmetry.space_group_name_H-M   'P 1'
#
loop_
_entity.id
_entity.type
_entity.pdbx_description
1 polymer ?
#
loop_
_entity_poly.entity_id
_entity_poly.type
_entity_poly.pdbx_seq_one_letter_code
_entity_poly.pdbx_strand_id
1 'polypeptide(L)'
;MSFIIADAAEKAILAVNEATRLDRPGMVQLDERRLDYMLSHEHGPEKDLPSLFVLHEAADGVDGFAVYKVKHDWPQGWPRSVLTVRDLQAATPQAYADLWRYVLDVDLIERVDSWNRPADESLLHLLQEPRRLRATVVDNLWVRLVDLAGALRARRYAADGRLVLEVADPFGPWNEGRYALEASAGEATVTAGTD
;
A
#
# COMPACT_ATOMS: atom_id res chain seq x y z
N MET A 1 -16.75 -18.70 -17.14
CA MET A 1 -15.81 -17.89 -16.35
C MET A 1 -15.04 -18.85 -15.47
N SER A 2 -13.80 -19.12 -15.79
CA SER A 2 -13.08 -20.31 -15.31
C SER A 2 -12.27 -19.97 -14.06
N PHE A 3 -12.46 -20.72 -12.98
CA PHE A 3 -11.73 -20.58 -11.70
C PHE A 3 -10.25 -21.08 -11.74
N ILE A 4 -9.65 -21.17 -12.91
CA ILE A 4 -8.22 -21.53 -13.10
C ILE A 4 -7.30 -20.32 -12.86
N ILE A 5 -7.83 -19.24 -12.35
CA ILE A 5 -7.14 -17.95 -12.27
C ILE A 5 -6.32 -17.80 -10.97
N ALA A 6 -6.48 -18.66 -9.96
CA ALA A 6 -5.83 -18.44 -8.67
C ALA A 6 -4.31 -18.31 -8.78
N ASP A 7 -3.61 -19.34 -9.24
CA ASP A 7 -2.14 -19.35 -9.25
C ASP A 7 -1.51 -18.29 -10.18
N ALA A 8 -2.09 -18.06 -11.36
CA ALA A 8 -1.59 -17.05 -12.30
C ALA A 8 -1.84 -15.63 -11.80
N ALA A 9 -3.00 -15.39 -11.19
CA ALA A 9 -3.35 -14.12 -10.59
C ALA A 9 -2.50 -13.83 -9.34
N GLU A 10 -2.28 -14.81 -8.49
CA GLU A 10 -1.40 -14.68 -7.32
C GLU A 10 0.01 -14.26 -7.71
N LYS A 11 0.59 -14.92 -8.71
CA LYS A 11 1.91 -14.56 -9.24
C LYS A 11 1.95 -13.14 -9.81
N ALA A 12 0.89 -12.74 -10.53
CA ALA A 12 0.79 -11.39 -11.08
C ALA A 12 0.67 -10.35 -9.96
N ILE A 13 -0.12 -10.58 -8.94
CA ILE A 13 -0.27 -9.71 -7.77
C ILE A 13 1.08 -9.54 -7.05
N LEU A 14 1.80 -10.63 -6.80
CA LEU A 14 3.11 -10.59 -6.18
C LEU A 14 4.12 -9.81 -7.02
N ALA A 15 4.12 -9.98 -8.34
CA ALA A 15 5.00 -9.26 -9.25
C ALA A 15 4.70 -7.76 -9.28
N VAL A 16 3.43 -7.36 -9.32
CA VAL A 16 3.03 -5.94 -9.25
C VAL A 16 3.43 -5.33 -7.92
N ASN A 17 3.20 -6.03 -6.79
CA ASN A 17 3.64 -5.55 -5.48
C ASN A 17 5.17 -5.35 -5.44
N GLU A 18 5.96 -6.30 -5.94
CA GLU A 18 7.41 -6.18 -5.98
C GLU A 18 7.87 -4.99 -6.82
N ALA A 19 7.21 -4.71 -7.94
CA ALA A 19 7.52 -3.58 -8.80
C ALA A 19 7.17 -2.23 -8.18
N THR A 20 6.08 -2.15 -7.38
CA THR A 20 5.55 -0.89 -6.85
C THR A 20 6.02 -0.55 -5.45
N ARG A 21 6.37 -1.55 -4.62
CA ARG A 21 6.68 -1.35 -3.21
C ARG A 21 7.91 -0.47 -2.94
N LEU A 22 8.88 -0.46 -3.86
CA LEU A 22 10.12 0.30 -3.69
C LEU A 22 9.94 1.79 -3.95
N ASP A 23 8.86 2.17 -4.64
CA ASP A 23 8.56 3.56 -4.95
C ASP A 23 7.86 4.30 -3.80
N ARG A 24 7.37 3.55 -2.80
CA ARG A 24 6.62 4.11 -1.66
C ARG A 24 7.25 3.70 -0.33
N PRO A 25 7.79 4.65 0.45
CA PRO A 25 8.27 4.38 1.80
C PRO A 25 7.16 3.79 2.67
N GLY A 26 7.48 2.70 3.37
CA GLY A 26 6.55 2.02 4.27
C GLY A 26 5.69 0.92 3.60
N MET A 27 5.72 0.77 2.29
CA MET A 27 5.12 -0.41 1.65
C MET A 27 5.87 -1.68 2.05
N VAL A 28 5.09 -2.69 2.40
CA VAL A 28 5.61 -3.98 2.86
C VAL A 28 5.56 -4.97 1.70
N GLN A 29 6.60 -5.79 1.59
CA GLN A 29 6.62 -6.89 0.63
C GLN A 29 5.42 -7.82 0.88
N LEU A 30 4.71 -8.12 -0.18
CA LEU A 30 3.67 -9.13 -0.19
C LEU A 30 4.33 -10.46 -0.56
N ASP A 31 4.37 -11.38 0.39
CA ASP A 31 4.74 -12.77 0.16
C ASP A 31 3.49 -13.66 0.00
N GLU A 32 3.68 -14.91 -0.38
CA GLU A 32 2.58 -15.87 -0.57
C GLU A 32 1.70 -16.00 0.68
N ARG A 33 2.31 -16.02 1.87
CA ARG A 33 1.58 -16.13 3.14
C ARG A 33 0.71 -14.91 3.42
N ARG A 34 1.22 -13.71 3.13
CA ARG A 34 0.45 -12.46 3.31
C ARG A 34 -0.65 -12.34 2.26
N LEU A 35 -0.37 -12.79 1.04
CA LEU A 35 -1.36 -12.83 -0.02
C LEU A 35 -2.48 -13.80 0.35
N ASP A 36 -2.15 -15.01 0.81
CA ASP A 36 -3.13 -15.99 1.30
C ASP A 36 -3.98 -15.42 2.44
N TYR A 37 -3.36 -14.75 3.42
CA TYR A 37 -4.08 -14.05 4.48
C TYR A 37 -5.02 -12.95 3.93
N MET A 38 -4.57 -12.16 2.96
CA MET A 38 -5.36 -11.10 2.35
C MET A 38 -6.55 -11.66 1.55
N LEU A 39 -6.34 -12.78 0.87
CA LEU A 39 -7.37 -13.45 0.07
C LEU A 39 -8.28 -14.35 0.93
N SER A 40 -7.83 -14.74 2.13
CA SER A 40 -8.59 -15.64 2.99
C SER A 40 -9.92 -15.02 3.44
N HIS A 41 -10.88 -15.89 3.68
CA HIS A 41 -12.23 -15.52 4.08
C HIS A 41 -12.38 -15.39 5.60
N GLU A 42 -11.34 -15.69 6.36
CA GLU A 42 -11.43 -15.95 7.81
C GLU A 42 -11.44 -14.71 8.70
N HIS A 43 -11.19 -13.51 8.16
CA HIS A 43 -10.95 -12.33 8.98
C HIS A 43 -11.88 -11.14 8.67
N GLY A 44 -12.31 -10.47 9.75
CA GLY A 44 -13.10 -9.23 9.69
C GLY A 44 -14.61 -9.44 9.46
N PRO A 45 -15.36 -8.35 9.34
CA PRO A 45 -16.82 -8.38 9.21
C PRO A 45 -17.31 -8.98 7.88
N GLU A 46 -16.43 -9.14 6.91
CA GLU A 46 -16.70 -9.69 5.58
C GLU A 46 -16.03 -11.06 5.38
N LYS A 47 -15.74 -11.76 6.48
CA LYS A 47 -15.02 -13.05 6.47
C LYS A 47 -15.68 -14.12 5.58
N ASP A 48 -17.00 -14.12 5.51
CA ASP A 48 -17.78 -15.12 4.76
C ASP A 48 -17.97 -14.74 3.28
N LEU A 49 -17.47 -13.56 2.85
CA LEU A 49 -17.58 -13.12 1.46
C LEU A 49 -16.36 -13.56 0.65
N PRO A 50 -16.55 -14.02 -0.59
CA PRO A 50 -15.44 -14.35 -1.47
C PRO A 50 -14.61 -13.12 -1.81
N SER A 51 -13.29 -13.28 -1.85
CA SER A 51 -12.40 -12.28 -2.43
C SER A 51 -12.48 -12.37 -3.96
N LEU A 52 -12.77 -11.25 -4.59
CA LEU A 52 -12.76 -11.06 -6.03
C LEU A 52 -11.54 -10.23 -6.41
N PHE A 53 -11.00 -10.46 -7.59
CA PHE A 53 -9.86 -9.68 -8.09
C PHE A 53 -10.01 -9.38 -9.57
N VAL A 54 -9.44 -8.25 -9.94
CA VAL A 54 -9.28 -7.79 -11.32
C VAL A 54 -7.83 -7.45 -11.55
N LEU A 55 -7.32 -7.83 -12.72
CA LEU A 55 -5.96 -7.52 -13.18
C LEU A 55 -6.06 -6.51 -14.31
N HIS A 56 -5.16 -5.53 -14.31
CA HIS A 56 -4.92 -4.66 -15.44
C HIS A 56 -3.77 -5.23 -16.25
N GLU A 57 -3.99 -5.42 -17.56
CA GLU A 57 -3.03 -5.96 -18.51
C GLU A 57 -2.59 -4.87 -19.48
N ALA A 58 -1.31 -4.55 -19.46
CA ALA A 58 -0.63 -3.71 -20.45
C ALA A 58 0.03 -4.58 -21.53
N ALA A 59 0.67 -3.95 -22.51
CA ALA A 59 1.34 -4.66 -23.59
C ALA A 59 2.47 -5.62 -23.10
N ASP A 60 3.12 -5.26 -22.00
CA ASP A 60 4.26 -5.99 -21.43
C ASP A 60 3.86 -6.94 -20.28
N GLY A 61 2.58 -7.10 -20.02
CA GLY A 61 2.04 -7.97 -18.96
C GLY A 61 1.14 -7.26 -17.97
N VAL A 62 0.90 -7.91 -16.82
CA VAL A 62 0.07 -7.34 -15.76
C VAL A 62 0.84 -6.24 -15.03
N ASP A 63 0.27 -5.04 -15.00
CA ASP A 63 0.86 -3.86 -14.36
C ASP A 63 -0.02 -3.26 -13.24
N GLY A 64 -1.12 -3.92 -12.90
CA GLY A 64 -1.97 -3.51 -11.81
C GLY A 64 -2.99 -4.57 -11.38
N PHE A 65 -3.48 -4.45 -10.15
CA PHE A 65 -4.55 -5.30 -9.64
C PHE A 65 -5.44 -4.58 -8.64
N ALA A 66 -6.66 -5.06 -8.48
CA ALA A 66 -7.49 -4.76 -7.32
C ALA A 66 -8.08 -6.04 -6.74
N VAL A 67 -8.10 -6.11 -5.39
CA VAL A 67 -8.78 -7.15 -4.62
C VAL A 67 -9.93 -6.52 -3.88
N TYR A 68 -11.12 -7.08 -4.01
CA TYR A 68 -12.32 -6.52 -3.42
C TYR A 68 -13.31 -7.60 -3.00
N LYS A 69 -14.26 -7.24 -2.13
CA LYS A 69 -15.39 -8.05 -1.73
C LYS A 69 -16.69 -7.31 -1.98
N VAL A 70 -17.76 -8.02 -2.26
CA VAL A 70 -19.09 -7.43 -2.45
C VAL A 70 -20.05 -8.01 -1.43
N LYS A 71 -20.59 -7.16 -0.59
CA LYS A 71 -21.70 -7.47 0.30
C LYS A 71 -23.00 -7.11 -0.40
N HIS A 72 -23.72 -8.12 -0.91
CA HIS A 72 -25.02 -7.90 -1.53
C HIS A 72 -26.08 -7.56 -0.47
N ASP A 73 -26.85 -6.50 -0.74
CA ASP A 73 -27.99 -6.10 0.05
C ASP A 73 -29.10 -5.56 -0.87
N TRP A 74 -30.34 -6.05 -0.67
CA TRP A 74 -31.47 -5.75 -1.53
C TRP A 74 -32.73 -5.45 -0.71
N PRO A 75 -32.73 -4.44 0.16
CA PRO A 75 -33.92 -4.11 0.92
C PRO A 75 -35.05 -3.67 0.00
N GLN A 76 -36.18 -4.37 0.07
CA GLN A 76 -37.38 -4.07 -0.71
C GLN A 76 -37.16 -4.04 -2.25
N GLY A 77 -36.17 -4.80 -2.75
CA GLY A 77 -35.87 -4.89 -4.19
C GLY A 77 -34.98 -3.78 -4.75
N TRP A 78 -34.44 -2.89 -3.92
CA TRP A 78 -33.47 -1.87 -4.31
C TRP A 78 -32.04 -2.31 -3.98
N PRO A 79 -31.08 -2.12 -4.89
CA PRO A 79 -29.68 -2.46 -4.60
C PRO A 79 -29.09 -1.49 -3.59
N ARG A 80 -28.57 -2.02 -2.49
CA ARG A 80 -27.79 -1.31 -1.47
C ARG A 80 -26.47 -2.03 -1.20
N SER A 81 -25.99 -2.73 -2.21
CA SER A 81 -24.75 -3.49 -2.10
C SER A 81 -23.56 -2.58 -1.86
N VAL A 82 -22.60 -3.07 -1.09
CA VAL A 82 -21.35 -2.37 -0.78
C VAL A 82 -20.19 -3.18 -1.34
N LEU A 83 -19.33 -2.52 -2.10
CA LEU A 83 -18.07 -3.07 -2.58
C LEU A 83 -16.96 -2.54 -1.68
N THR A 84 -16.18 -3.45 -1.06
CA THR A 84 -15.04 -3.09 -0.21
C THR A 84 -13.74 -3.44 -0.95
N VAL A 85 -12.96 -2.43 -1.31
CA VAL A 85 -11.61 -2.60 -1.87
C VAL A 85 -10.66 -2.96 -0.74
N ARG A 86 -10.05 -4.14 -0.82
CA ARG A 86 -9.09 -4.67 0.16
C ARG A 86 -7.68 -4.23 -0.15
N ASP A 87 -7.31 -4.24 -1.44
CA ASP A 87 -6.06 -3.70 -1.95
C ASP A 87 -6.22 -3.28 -3.41
N LEU A 88 -5.48 -2.27 -3.83
CA LEU A 88 -5.37 -1.83 -5.22
C LEU A 88 -3.98 -1.24 -5.41
N GLN A 89 -3.22 -1.84 -6.30
CA GLN A 89 -1.86 -1.42 -6.64
C GLN A 89 -1.71 -1.38 -8.16
N ALA A 90 -0.92 -0.42 -8.63
CA ALA A 90 -0.65 -0.25 -10.05
C ALA A 90 0.75 0.36 -10.23
N ALA A 91 1.49 -0.16 -11.21
CA ALA A 91 2.81 0.32 -11.58
C ALA A 91 2.75 1.58 -12.45
N THR A 92 1.59 1.87 -13.05
CA THR A 92 1.40 3.03 -13.92
C THR A 92 0.18 3.86 -13.51
N PRO A 93 0.19 5.19 -13.75
CA PRO A 93 -0.98 6.02 -13.51
C PRO A 93 -2.22 5.60 -14.31
N GLN A 94 -2.01 5.04 -15.52
CA GLN A 94 -3.10 4.56 -16.37
C GLN A 94 -3.76 3.33 -15.74
N ALA A 95 -2.98 2.32 -15.35
CA ALA A 95 -3.49 1.13 -14.68
C ALA A 95 -4.26 1.49 -13.38
N TYR A 96 -3.73 2.46 -12.63
CA TYR A 96 -4.39 2.97 -11.43
C TYR A 96 -5.76 3.57 -11.73
N ALA A 97 -5.85 4.41 -12.76
CA ALA A 97 -7.10 5.05 -13.16
C ALA A 97 -8.12 4.03 -13.69
N ASP A 98 -7.68 3.07 -14.49
CA ASP A 98 -8.53 2.04 -15.09
C ASP A 98 -9.06 1.06 -14.04
N LEU A 99 -8.24 0.67 -13.05
CA LEU A 99 -8.68 -0.16 -11.94
C LEU A 99 -9.74 0.55 -11.07
N TRP A 100 -9.53 1.83 -10.76
CA TRP A 100 -10.54 2.60 -10.03
C TRP A 100 -11.81 2.80 -10.84
N ARG A 101 -11.71 3.06 -12.15
CA ARG A 101 -12.87 3.11 -13.04
C ARG A 101 -13.64 1.81 -12.98
N TYR A 102 -12.95 0.67 -13.14
CA TYR A 102 -13.59 -0.65 -13.05
C TYR A 102 -14.35 -0.84 -11.74
N VAL A 103 -13.71 -0.55 -10.62
CA VAL A 103 -14.31 -0.72 -9.28
C VAL A 103 -15.54 0.17 -9.08
N LEU A 104 -15.47 1.41 -9.57
CA LEU A 104 -16.56 2.39 -9.43
C LEU A 104 -17.72 2.13 -10.40
N ASP A 105 -17.47 1.43 -11.50
CA ASP A 105 -18.46 1.09 -12.53
C ASP A 105 -19.11 -0.30 -12.31
N VAL A 106 -18.77 -1.01 -11.22
CA VAL A 106 -19.45 -2.28 -10.89
C VAL A 106 -20.93 -2.03 -10.64
N ASP A 107 -21.76 -2.71 -11.41
CA ASP A 107 -23.21 -2.50 -11.38
C ASP A 107 -23.83 -2.90 -10.03
N LEU A 108 -24.93 -2.22 -9.69
CA LEU A 108 -25.74 -2.50 -8.49
C LEU A 108 -25.01 -2.27 -7.16
N ILE A 109 -23.95 -1.45 -7.18
CA ILE A 109 -23.22 -1.03 -5.99
C ILE A 109 -23.67 0.38 -5.60
N GLU A 110 -24.19 0.52 -4.38
CA GLU A 110 -24.55 1.83 -3.80
C GLU A 110 -23.33 2.59 -3.29
N ARG A 111 -22.35 1.86 -2.73
CA ARG A 111 -21.17 2.44 -2.10
C ARG A 111 -19.92 1.60 -2.31
N VAL A 112 -18.82 2.28 -2.58
CA VAL A 112 -17.48 1.69 -2.59
C VAL A 112 -16.73 2.18 -1.35
N ASP A 113 -16.29 1.25 -0.53
CA ASP A 113 -15.44 1.50 0.63
C ASP A 113 -14.00 1.03 0.34
N SER A 114 -13.03 1.75 0.82
CA SER A 114 -11.63 1.34 0.74
C SER A 114 -10.91 1.67 2.05
N TRP A 115 -10.15 0.72 2.54
CA TRP A 115 -9.37 0.84 3.76
C TRP A 115 -7.86 0.88 3.44
N ASN A 116 -7.10 1.55 4.29
CA ASN A 116 -5.63 1.53 4.24
C ASN A 116 -5.04 2.07 2.93
N ARG A 117 -5.59 3.19 2.46
CA ARG A 117 -5.05 3.92 1.32
C ARG A 117 -3.94 4.89 1.75
N PRO A 118 -3.00 5.24 0.88
CA PRO A 118 -1.97 6.20 1.21
C PRO A 118 -2.56 7.58 1.54
N ALA A 119 -1.86 8.35 2.38
CA ALA A 119 -2.31 9.69 2.76
C ALA A 119 -2.33 10.68 1.58
N ASP A 120 -1.53 10.43 0.55
CA ASP A 120 -1.46 11.14 -0.71
C ASP A 120 -2.28 10.48 -1.84
N GLU A 121 -3.43 9.90 -1.49
CA GLU A 121 -4.29 9.14 -2.38
C GLU A 121 -4.65 9.92 -3.66
N SER A 122 -4.20 9.40 -4.81
CA SER A 122 -4.34 10.05 -6.11
C SER A 122 -5.77 10.04 -6.64
N LEU A 123 -6.64 9.16 -6.14
CA LEU A 123 -8.05 9.09 -6.53
C LEU A 123 -8.76 10.44 -6.36
N LEU A 124 -8.39 11.23 -5.34
CA LEU A 124 -8.93 12.58 -5.13
C LEU A 124 -8.83 13.50 -6.35
N HIS A 125 -7.79 13.30 -7.16
CA HIS A 125 -7.50 14.11 -8.34
C HIS A 125 -8.12 13.56 -9.63
N LEU A 126 -8.59 12.31 -9.61
CA LEU A 126 -9.20 11.64 -10.75
C LEU A 126 -10.72 11.75 -10.78
N LEU A 127 -11.33 12.02 -9.63
CA LEU A 127 -12.78 12.11 -9.53
C LEU A 127 -13.29 13.44 -10.07
N GLN A 128 -14.38 13.40 -10.85
CA GLN A 128 -15.09 14.58 -11.30
C GLN A 128 -15.67 15.40 -10.14
N GLU A 129 -16.12 14.73 -9.08
CA GLU A 129 -16.60 15.31 -7.84
C GLU A 129 -15.84 14.78 -6.62
N PRO A 130 -14.65 15.30 -6.29
CA PRO A 130 -13.85 14.82 -5.16
C PRO A 130 -14.55 14.88 -3.80
N ARG A 131 -15.53 15.79 -3.65
CA ARG A 131 -16.32 15.93 -2.41
C ARG A 131 -17.20 14.72 -2.09
N ARG A 132 -17.47 13.86 -3.07
CA ARG A 132 -18.19 12.59 -2.85
C ARG A 132 -17.31 11.55 -2.18
N LEU A 133 -16.00 11.68 -2.29
CA LEU A 133 -15.05 10.85 -1.56
C LEU A 133 -15.00 11.33 -0.10
N ARG A 134 -15.46 10.48 0.81
CA ARG A 134 -15.46 10.76 2.25
C ARG A 134 -14.17 10.15 2.84
N ALA A 135 -13.05 10.87 2.66
CA ALA A 135 -11.77 10.44 3.18
C ALA A 135 -11.63 10.78 4.67
N THR A 136 -11.08 9.83 5.44
CA THR A 136 -10.71 10.03 6.84
C THR A 136 -9.27 9.59 7.02
N VAL A 137 -8.45 10.42 7.62
CA VAL A 137 -7.07 10.08 7.99
C VAL A 137 -7.06 9.50 9.39
N VAL A 138 -6.49 8.32 9.54
CA VAL A 138 -6.37 7.62 10.82
C VAL A 138 -4.94 7.11 11.00
N ASP A 139 -4.51 6.98 12.24
CA ASP A 139 -3.26 6.30 12.57
C ASP A 139 -3.38 4.82 12.24
N ASN A 140 -2.34 4.26 11.61
CA ASN A 140 -2.33 2.86 11.26
C ASN A 140 -1.09 2.16 11.83
N LEU A 141 0.08 2.32 11.21
CA LEU A 141 1.31 1.66 11.62
C LEU A 141 2.22 2.64 12.38
N TRP A 142 2.54 2.31 13.63
CA TRP A 142 3.51 3.02 14.43
C TRP A 142 4.89 2.38 14.26
N VAL A 143 5.87 3.17 13.83
CA VAL A 143 7.23 2.70 13.57
C VAL A 143 8.21 3.47 14.44
N ARG A 144 9.20 2.78 15.02
CA ARG A 144 10.26 3.38 15.80
C ARG A 144 11.61 2.79 15.43
N LEU A 145 12.63 3.62 15.36
CA LEU A 145 14.00 3.18 15.18
C LEU A 145 14.56 2.62 16.50
N VAL A 146 14.96 1.36 16.49
CA VAL A 146 15.60 0.70 17.64
C VAL A 146 17.11 0.89 17.59
N ASP A 147 17.71 0.81 16.40
CA ASP A 147 19.13 1.10 16.12
C ASP A 147 19.20 2.24 15.10
N LEU A 148 19.37 3.45 15.60
CA LEU A 148 19.44 4.65 14.76
C LEU A 148 20.65 4.62 13.82
N ALA A 149 21.83 4.29 14.34
CA ALA A 149 23.05 4.30 13.55
C ALA A 149 23.01 3.23 12.46
N GLY A 150 22.50 2.04 12.78
CA GLY A 150 22.26 0.97 11.80
C GLY A 150 21.25 1.37 10.74
N ALA A 151 20.15 1.99 11.13
CA ALA A 151 19.12 2.45 10.18
C ALA A 151 19.63 3.52 9.23
N LEU A 152 20.41 4.48 9.74
CA LEU A 152 21.05 5.52 8.91
C LEU A 152 22.08 4.94 7.93
N ARG A 153 22.88 3.96 8.35
CA ARG A 153 23.83 3.25 7.46
C ARG A 153 23.15 2.43 6.39
N ALA A 154 22.03 1.82 6.71
CA ALA A 154 21.30 0.96 5.77
C ALA A 154 20.54 1.74 4.68
N ARG A 155 20.35 3.05 4.84
CA ARG A 155 19.70 3.89 3.83
C ARG A 155 20.63 4.18 2.66
N ARG A 156 20.02 4.40 1.48
CA ARG A 156 20.69 5.01 0.34
C ARG A 156 20.38 6.49 0.28
N TYR A 157 21.38 7.27 -0.13
CA TYR A 157 21.30 8.73 -0.19
C TYR A 157 21.44 9.19 -1.65
N ALA A 158 20.62 10.15 -2.04
CA ALA A 158 20.60 10.67 -3.41
C ALA A 158 21.74 11.65 -3.72
N ALA A 159 22.42 12.19 -2.66
CA ALA A 159 23.52 13.13 -2.82
C ALA A 159 24.62 12.82 -1.80
N ASP A 160 25.85 13.12 -2.20
CA ASP A 160 26.99 13.11 -1.29
C ASP A 160 26.90 14.28 -0.33
N GLY A 161 27.33 14.07 0.90
CA GLY A 161 27.31 15.14 1.91
C GLY A 161 27.64 14.66 3.30
N ARG A 162 27.79 15.63 4.20
CA ARG A 162 28.02 15.41 5.62
C ARG A 162 26.97 16.16 6.43
N LEU A 163 26.41 15.48 7.44
CA LEU A 163 25.43 16.03 8.36
C LEU A 163 25.73 15.56 9.78
N VAL A 164 25.64 16.49 10.75
CA VAL A 164 25.67 16.15 12.16
C VAL A 164 24.26 16.21 12.69
N LEU A 165 23.81 15.10 13.28
CA LEU A 165 22.51 14.96 13.90
C LEU A 165 22.69 15.00 15.43
N GLU A 166 21.91 15.83 16.12
CA GLU A 166 21.72 15.76 17.56
C GLU A 166 20.35 15.10 17.82
N VAL A 167 20.38 13.96 18.49
CA VAL A 167 19.21 13.10 18.67
C VAL A 167 18.82 13.08 20.14
N ALA A 168 17.56 13.43 20.41
CA ALA A 168 16.90 13.23 21.69
C ALA A 168 15.85 12.13 21.52
N ASP A 169 15.93 11.09 22.32
CA ASP A 169 14.98 9.97 22.31
C ASP A 169 14.65 9.52 23.75
N PRO A 170 13.77 10.24 24.48
CA PRO A 170 13.45 9.93 25.87
C PRO A 170 12.90 8.50 26.09
N PHE A 171 12.38 7.88 25.07
CA PHE A 171 11.91 6.49 25.12
C PHE A 171 13.04 5.48 24.89
N GLY A 172 13.97 5.80 23.98
CA GLY A 172 15.11 4.96 23.61
C GLY A 172 16.45 5.66 23.89
N PRO A 173 16.83 5.86 25.17
CA PRO A 173 18.01 6.67 25.53
C PRO A 173 19.33 6.14 24.96
N TRP A 174 19.38 4.90 24.50
CA TRP A 174 20.53 4.34 23.78
C TRP A 174 20.74 4.95 22.38
N ASN A 175 19.72 5.62 21.83
CA ASN A 175 19.81 6.38 20.59
C ASN A 175 20.15 7.85 20.80
N GLU A 176 20.17 8.35 22.05
CA GLU A 176 20.48 9.74 22.31
C GLU A 176 21.96 10.04 22.06
N GLY A 177 22.21 11.23 21.53
CA GLY A 177 23.57 11.72 21.31
C GLY A 177 23.78 12.36 19.95
N ARG A 178 25.04 12.63 19.64
CA ARG A 178 25.44 13.18 18.35
C ARG A 178 25.92 12.09 17.41
N TYR A 179 25.53 12.23 16.14
CA TYR A 179 25.90 11.30 15.08
C TYR A 179 26.41 12.11 13.88
N ALA A 180 27.62 11.83 13.42
CA ALA A 180 28.07 12.31 12.12
C ALA A 180 27.67 11.29 11.05
N LEU A 181 26.89 11.75 10.07
CA LEU A 181 26.49 11.01 8.89
C LEU A 181 27.30 11.54 7.70
N GLU A 182 28.02 10.67 7.00
CA GLU A 182 28.72 10.99 5.76
C GLU A 182 28.19 10.08 4.66
N ALA A 183 27.58 10.67 3.64
CA ALA A 183 27.05 9.95 2.48
C ALA A 183 27.98 10.16 1.28
N SER A 184 28.30 9.09 0.58
CA SER A 184 29.07 9.11 -0.66
C SER A 184 28.71 7.93 -1.55
N ALA A 185 28.50 8.19 -2.84
CA ALA A 185 28.13 7.19 -3.84
C ALA A 185 26.88 6.38 -3.46
N GLY A 186 25.94 6.99 -2.77
CA GLY A 186 24.69 6.35 -2.32
C GLY A 186 24.80 5.53 -1.02
N GLU A 187 26.01 5.30 -0.49
CA GLU A 187 26.26 4.65 0.79
C GLU A 187 26.50 5.67 1.90
N ALA A 188 26.43 5.23 3.14
CA ALA A 188 26.71 6.10 4.28
C ALA A 188 27.51 5.43 5.40
N THR A 189 28.37 6.25 6.01
CA THR A 189 29.00 5.95 7.30
C THR A 189 28.36 6.78 8.39
N VAL A 190 28.24 6.21 9.57
CA VAL A 190 27.68 6.88 10.74
C VAL A 190 28.60 6.68 11.93
N THR A 191 29.08 7.76 12.50
CA THR A 191 29.92 7.75 13.69
C THR A 191 29.17 8.41 14.84
N ALA A 192 29.03 7.70 15.96
CA ALA A 192 28.42 8.22 17.18
C ALA A 192 29.48 8.95 18.03
N GLY A 193 29.06 10.02 18.75
CA GLY A 193 29.90 10.69 19.75
C GLY A 193 30.94 11.66 19.18
N THR A 194 30.70 12.27 18.03
CA THR A 194 31.58 13.32 17.49
C THR A 194 31.21 14.70 18.06
N ASP A 195 32.18 15.41 18.65
CA ASP A 195 32.09 16.82 18.99
C ASP A 195 31.95 17.74 17.76
#